data_1eb45fe9e1ea1b3cc405646f6fe39545
#
_entry.id   1eb45fe9e1ea1b3cc405646f6fe39545
#
_cell.length_a   1.000
_cell.length_b   1.000
_cell.length_c   1.000
_cell.angle_alpha   90.00
_cell.angle_beta   90.00
_cell.angle_gamma   90.00
#
_symmetry.space_group_name_H-M   'P 1'
#
loop_
_entity.id
_entity.type
_entity.pdbx_description
1 polymer ?
#
loop_
_entity_poly.entity_id
_entity_poly.type
_entity_poly.pdbx_seq_one_letter_code
_entity_poly.pdbx_strand_id
1 'polypeptide(L)'
;MLLEETLDAIADKVREYVPSRLTTCEVMTRRKDSRQCEARGLKQHNTMSDDLKFQLRLTLSDEFAQVARNDPGDPSISTLTDILNRHDAVMKCQFDAFAGYVSEAEANGIENFHLYEWTKKTIDDPVKKSKYTKSFALYVGGDEVYEKDKADALEAELKPLVGGPIVAKMFKYDTDPAHNPQPPR
;
A
#
# COMPACT_ATOMS: atom_id res chain seq x y z
N MET A 1 11.53 16.84 -16.09
CA MET A 1 11.48 15.38 -16.29
C MET A 1 12.28 14.61 -15.26
N LEU A 2 13.46 15.08 -14.80
CA LEU A 2 14.30 14.39 -13.78
C LEU A 2 13.82 14.50 -12.32
N LEU A 3 12.85 15.37 -12.01
CA LEU A 3 12.34 15.59 -10.64
C LEU A 3 11.14 14.70 -10.27
N GLU A 4 10.44 14.14 -11.24
CA GLU A 4 9.30 13.25 -10.97
C GLU A 4 9.74 11.84 -10.60
N GLU A 5 10.81 11.32 -11.20
CA GLU A 5 11.35 9.98 -10.86
C GLU A 5 11.91 9.90 -9.44
N THR A 6 12.45 11.00 -8.91
CA THR A 6 12.98 11.05 -7.54
C THR A 6 11.87 11.11 -6.47
N LEU A 7 10.69 11.60 -6.80
CA LEU A 7 9.57 11.70 -5.87
C LEU A 7 8.86 10.34 -5.64
N ASP A 8 8.80 9.52 -6.68
CA ASP A 8 8.24 8.16 -6.56
C ASP A 8 9.17 7.23 -5.76
N ALA A 9 10.50 7.39 -5.90
CA ALA A 9 11.50 6.67 -5.11
C ALA A 9 11.46 7.02 -3.61
N ILE A 10 11.00 8.22 -3.24
CA ILE A 10 10.88 8.64 -1.84
C ILE A 10 9.55 8.20 -1.24
N ALA A 11 8.48 8.12 -2.02
CA ALA A 11 7.22 7.52 -1.59
C ALA A 11 7.41 6.03 -1.21
N ASP A 12 8.35 5.33 -1.86
CA ASP A 12 8.74 3.97 -1.52
C ASP A 12 9.48 3.87 -0.18
N LYS A 13 10.18 4.93 0.25
CA LYS A 13 10.86 4.96 1.57
C LYS A 13 9.92 5.16 2.75
N VAL A 14 8.77 5.80 2.57
CA VAL A 14 7.72 5.88 3.60
C VAL A 14 7.15 4.50 3.88
N ARG A 15 7.17 3.61 2.87
CA ARG A 15 6.68 2.24 2.94
C ARG A 15 7.48 1.36 3.90
N GLU A 16 8.79 1.54 3.98
CA GLU A 16 9.69 0.70 4.78
C GLU A 16 9.52 0.92 6.29
N TYR A 17 8.84 1.99 6.69
CA TYR A 17 8.73 2.41 8.08
C TYR A 17 7.33 2.34 8.70
N VAL A 18 6.29 1.98 7.95
CA VAL A 18 4.98 1.72 8.56
C VAL A 18 5.01 0.33 9.18
N PRO A 19 5.24 0.19 10.50
CA PRO A 19 5.20 -1.11 11.15
C PRO A 19 3.77 -1.64 11.04
N SER A 20 3.63 -2.85 10.53
CA SER A 20 2.43 -3.68 10.61
C SER A 20 2.14 -4.00 12.07
N ARG A 21 1.64 -3.04 12.84
CA ARG A 21 1.21 -3.23 14.22
C ARG A 21 -0.23 -2.82 14.40
N LEU A 22 -1.10 -3.74 14.05
CA LEU A 22 -2.37 -3.91 14.73
C LEU A 22 -2.66 -5.42 14.78
N THR A 23 -2.01 -6.08 15.70
CA THR A 23 -2.50 -7.35 16.22
C THR A 23 -2.66 -7.17 17.72
N THR A 24 -3.89 -6.94 18.11
CA THR A 24 -4.31 -6.98 19.51
C THR A 24 -4.08 -8.41 20.02
N CYS A 25 -3.10 -8.54 20.90
CA CYS A 25 -2.79 -9.77 21.59
C CYS A 25 -3.85 -10.01 22.66
N GLU A 26 -4.73 -10.98 22.46
CA GLU A 26 -5.48 -11.59 23.56
C GLU A 26 -4.72 -12.78 24.11
N VAL A 27 -4.21 -12.55 25.30
CA VAL A 27 -3.62 -13.56 26.18
C VAL A 27 -4.72 -14.52 26.65
N MET A 28 -4.61 -15.79 26.29
CA MET A 28 -5.21 -16.85 27.11
C MET A 28 -4.21 -17.97 27.38
N THR A 29 -3.79 -17.98 28.64
CA THR A 29 -3.12 -19.07 29.33
C THR A 29 -3.99 -20.32 29.36
N ARG A 30 -3.43 -21.51 29.02
CA ARG A 30 -3.56 -22.75 29.84
C ARG A 30 -2.78 -23.94 29.28
N ARG A 31 -1.82 -24.38 30.12
CA ARG A 31 -1.45 -25.74 30.53
C ARG A 31 -1.03 -26.80 29.51
N LYS A 32 0.24 -27.17 29.70
CA LYS A 32 0.90 -28.48 29.66
C LYS A 32 0.04 -29.66 29.21
N ASP A 33 0.49 -30.36 28.16
CA ASP A 33 0.83 -31.77 28.27
C ASP A 33 1.83 -32.17 27.20
N SER A 34 2.88 -32.82 27.67
CA SER A 34 3.94 -33.43 26.88
C SER A 34 3.49 -34.80 26.40
N ARG A 35 3.69 -35.10 25.12
CA ARG A 35 4.21 -36.40 24.58
C ARG A 35 4.21 -36.43 23.06
N GLN A 36 5.41 -36.62 22.56
CA GLN A 36 5.76 -37.38 21.35
C GLN A 36 4.80 -37.32 20.14
N CYS A 37 5.24 -36.63 19.08
CA CYS A 37 5.07 -37.12 17.72
C CYS A 37 6.35 -36.91 16.94
N GLU A 38 6.87 -38.04 16.52
CA GLU A 38 8.10 -38.21 15.74
C GLU A 38 8.01 -37.52 14.37
N ALA A 39 9.16 -37.07 13.97
CA ALA A 39 9.63 -36.71 12.66
C ALA A 39 8.78 -37.20 11.46
N ARG A 40 8.10 -36.29 10.82
CA ARG A 40 7.93 -36.32 9.37
C ARG A 40 8.45 -34.98 8.85
N GLY A 41 9.57 -35.05 8.14
CA GLY A 41 10.22 -33.92 7.52
C GLY A 41 9.33 -33.23 6.52
N LEU A 42 8.61 -32.23 6.99
CA LEU A 42 8.10 -31.16 6.16
C LEU A 42 9.26 -30.17 6.02
N LYS A 43 9.95 -30.26 4.89
CA LYS A 43 10.75 -29.15 4.43
C LYS A 43 9.81 -27.95 4.34
N GLN A 44 9.78 -27.14 5.38
CA GLN A 44 9.27 -25.78 5.27
C GLN A 44 10.22 -25.06 4.30
N HIS A 45 9.80 -24.98 3.05
CA HIS A 45 10.33 -24.00 2.13
C HIS A 45 9.98 -22.64 2.71
N ASN A 46 10.93 -22.09 3.44
CA ASN A 46 10.91 -20.70 3.89
C ASN A 46 11.35 -19.84 2.69
N THR A 47 10.47 -19.78 1.66
CA THR A 47 10.64 -18.93 0.45
C THR A 47 9.58 -17.83 0.46
N MET A 48 9.43 -17.11 1.59
CA MET A 48 8.37 -16.10 1.70
C MET A 48 8.84 -14.65 1.54
N SER A 49 10.04 -14.37 1.05
CA SER A 49 10.48 -12.96 0.95
C SER A 49 10.97 -12.49 -0.42
N ASP A 50 11.21 -13.37 -1.39
CA ASP A 50 11.82 -12.95 -2.66
C ASP A 50 10.83 -12.62 -3.80
N ASP A 51 9.54 -12.97 -3.66
CA ASP A 51 8.54 -12.79 -4.74
C ASP A 51 7.58 -11.62 -4.54
N LEU A 52 7.65 -10.91 -3.40
CA LEU A 52 6.79 -9.76 -3.11
C LEU A 52 7.42 -8.48 -3.67
N LYS A 53 7.18 -8.17 -4.94
CA LYS A 53 7.90 -7.12 -5.67
C LYS A 53 6.99 -6.14 -6.42
N PHE A 54 5.67 -6.34 -6.42
CA PHE A 54 4.78 -5.54 -7.23
C PHE A 54 3.76 -4.78 -6.40
N GLN A 55 3.48 -3.56 -6.83
CA GLN A 55 2.42 -2.72 -6.29
C GLN A 55 1.61 -2.12 -7.42
N LEU A 56 0.29 -2.06 -7.25
CA LEU A 56 -0.60 -1.31 -8.13
C LEU A 56 -1.05 -0.02 -7.46
N ARG A 57 -1.08 1.05 -8.25
CA ARG A 57 -1.62 2.36 -7.85
C ARG A 57 -2.65 2.83 -8.86
N LEU A 58 -3.73 3.40 -8.36
CA LEU A 58 -4.77 4.02 -9.17
C LEU A 58 -4.74 5.54 -8.98
N THR A 59 -4.98 6.27 -10.06
CA THR A 59 -5.39 7.67 -9.99
C THR A 59 -6.85 7.73 -10.36
N LEU A 60 -7.70 8.14 -9.44
CA LEU A 60 -9.12 8.33 -9.68
C LEU A 60 -9.37 9.75 -10.23
N SER A 61 -10.50 9.96 -10.88
CA SER A 61 -10.96 11.30 -11.22
C SER A 61 -11.34 12.09 -9.96
N ASP A 62 -11.42 13.41 -10.07
CA ASP A 62 -11.62 14.30 -8.90
C ASP A 62 -12.86 13.96 -8.09
N GLU A 63 -13.98 13.72 -8.77
CA GLU A 63 -15.26 13.37 -8.17
C GLU A 63 -15.17 12.05 -7.41
N PHE A 64 -14.71 10.99 -8.07
CA PHE A 64 -14.67 9.64 -7.49
C PHE A 64 -13.55 9.46 -6.46
N ALA A 65 -12.49 10.27 -6.52
CA ALA A 65 -11.48 10.28 -5.47
C ALA A 65 -12.03 10.76 -4.13
N GLN A 66 -12.92 11.76 -4.14
CA GLN A 66 -13.60 12.22 -2.93
C GLN A 66 -14.58 11.19 -2.40
N VAL A 67 -15.36 10.56 -3.29
CA VAL A 67 -16.28 9.47 -2.94
C VAL A 67 -15.51 8.33 -2.28
N ALA A 68 -14.45 7.83 -2.93
CA ALA A 68 -13.65 6.71 -2.43
C ALA A 68 -12.99 6.95 -1.07
N ARG A 69 -12.69 8.23 -0.74
CA ARG A 69 -12.11 8.61 0.56
C ARG A 69 -13.15 8.72 1.67
N ASN A 70 -14.34 9.22 1.33
CA ASN A 70 -15.39 9.51 2.31
C ASN A 70 -16.32 8.32 2.55
N ASP A 71 -16.64 7.60 1.48
CA ASP A 71 -17.50 6.41 1.50
C ASP A 71 -17.02 5.37 0.49
N PRO A 72 -16.11 4.48 0.87
CA PRO A 72 -15.62 3.41 -0.01
C PRO A 72 -16.72 2.43 -0.46
N GLY A 73 -17.89 2.43 0.19
CA GLY A 73 -19.05 1.59 -0.13
C GLY A 73 -20.06 2.24 -1.07
N ASP A 74 -19.81 3.47 -1.52
CA ASP A 74 -20.74 4.20 -2.38
C ASP A 74 -21.05 3.43 -3.69
N PRO A 75 -22.33 3.30 -4.07
CA PRO A 75 -22.74 2.59 -5.28
C PRO A 75 -22.10 3.13 -6.57
N SER A 76 -21.71 4.41 -6.62
CA SER A 76 -21.11 5.02 -7.81
C SER A 76 -19.74 4.46 -8.16
N ILE A 77 -19.04 3.85 -7.20
CA ILE A 77 -17.74 3.17 -7.39
C ILE A 77 -17.85 1.64 -7.23
N SER A 78 -19.06 1.08 -7.18
CA SER A 78 -19.30 -0.35 -6.95
C SER A 78 -18.54 -1.26 -7.93
N THR A 79 -18.50 -0.90 -9.22
CA THR A 79 -17.74 -1.66 -10.22
C THR A 79 -16.26 -1.79 -9.85
N LEU A 80 -15.65 -0.74 -9.30
CA LEU A 80 -14.26 -0.77 -8.83
C LEU A 80 -14.14 -1.60 -7.54
N THR A 81 -15.01 -1.35 -6.57
CA THR A 81 -14.96 -2.04 -5.27
C THR A 81 -15.28 -3.53 -5.40
N ASP A 82 -16.16 -3.94 -6.33
CA ASP A 82 -16.42 -5.35 -6.60
C ASP A 82 -15.21 -6.09 -7.17
N ILE A 83 -14.41 -5.43 -8.03
CA ILE A 83 -13.14 -6.01 -8.51
C ILE A 83 -12.17 -6.16 -7.34
N LEU A 84 -12.00 -5.11 -6.55
CA LEU A 84 -11.09 -5.14 -5.41
C LEU A 84 -11.46 -6.25 -4.41
N ASN A 85 -12.74 -6.38 -4.09
CA ASN A 85 -13.23 -7.41 -3.16
C ASN A 85 -12.96 -8.84 -3.67
N ARG A 86 -13.06 -9.10 -4.99
CA ARG A 86 -12.73 -10.42 -5.56
C ARG A 86 -11.25 -10.79 -5.37
N HIS A 87 -10.39 -9.80 -5.28
CA HIS A 87 -8.94 -9.98 -5.10
C HIS A 87 -8.47 -9.80 -3.65
N ASP A 88 -9.39 -9.73 -2.67
CA ASP A 88 -9.07 -9.38 -1.29
C ASP A 88 -8.21 -8.10 -1.22
N ALA A 89 -8.57 -7.12 -2.05
CA ALA A 89 -7.83 -5.87 -2.20
C ALA A 89 -8.59 -4.69 -1.62
N VAL A 90 -7.85 -3.75 -1.03
CA VAL A 90 -8.38 -2.47 -0.53
C VAL A 90 -7.57 -1.30 -1.07
N MET A 91 -8.24 -0.15 -1.26
CA MET A 91 -7.58 1.10 -1.66
C MET A 91 -7.24 1.94 -0.44
N LYS A 92 -6.04 2.50 -0.40
CA LYS A 92 -5.67 3.52 0.58
C LYS A 92 -5.20 4.78 -0.14
N CYS A 93 -5.80 5.93 0.21
CA CYS A 93 -5.41 7.22 -0.34
C CYS A 93 -3.99 7.57 0.13
N GLN A 94 -3.11 7.94 -0.79
CA GLN A 94 -1.73 8.29 -0.45
C GLN A 94 -1.65 9.57 0.39
N PHE A 95 -2.51 10.55 0.14
CA PHE A 95 -2.56 11.77 0.95
C PHE A 95 -2.92 11.45 2.41
N ASP A 96 -3.90 10.58 2.63
CA ASP A 96 -4.35 10.22 3.97
C ASP A 96 -3.28 9.41 4.72
N ALA A 97 -2.53 8.56 4.00
CA ALA A 97 -1.38 7.86 4.57
C ALA A 97 -0.26 8.83 4.99
N PHE A 98 0.05 9.84 4.18
CA PHE A 98 1.03 10.88 4.53
C PHE A 98 0.57 11.73 5.70
N ALA A 99 -0.70 12.13 5.73
CA ALA A 99 -1.26 12.90 6.85
C ALA A 99 -1.24 12.09 8.16
N GLY A 100 -1.55 10.79 8.07
CA GLY A 100 -1.45 9.87 9.21
C GLY A 100 -0.01 9.77 9.75
N TYR A 101 0.97 9.61 8.86
CA TYR A 101 2.39 9.58 9.25
C TYR A 101 2.84 10.86 9.96
N VAL A 102 2.44 12.03 9.43
CA VAL A 102 2.75 13.33 10.07
C VAL A 102 2.09 13.42 11.44
N SER A 103 0.81 13.06 11.56
CA SER A 103 0.10 13.08 12.84
C SER A 103 0.72 12.14 13.87
N GLU A 104 1.16 10.95 13.44
CA GLU A 104 1.85 9.98 14.30
C GLU A 104 3.21 10.53 14.77
N ALA A 105 3.97 11.16 13.87
CA ALA A 105 5.24 11.78 14.20
C ALA A 105 5.07 12.92 15.22
N GLU A 106 4.09 13.78 15.02
CA GLU A 106 3.78 14.89 15.94
C GLU A 106 3.33 14.40 17.33
N ALA A 107 2.68 13.22 17.40
CA ALA A 107 2.24 12.63 18.67
C ALA A 107 3.34 11.87 19.40
N ASN A 108 4.31 11.25 18.69
CA ASN A 108 5.30 10.32 19.27
C ASN A 108 6.75 10.84 19.26
N GLY A 109 6.95 12.11 18.85
CA GLY A 109 8.27 12.74 18.75
C GLY A 109 8.85 12.64 17.33
N ILE A 110 8.97 13.79 16.69
CA ILE A 110 9.36 13.93 15.28
C ILE A 110 10.78 13.41 14.98
N GLU A 111 11.64 13.38 15.98
CA GLU A 111 13.02 12.90 15.90
C GLU A 111 13.11 11.39 15.54
N ASN A 112 12.05 10.65 15.79
CA ASN A 112 11.95 9.21 15.46
C ASN A 112 11.45 8.96 14.03
N PHE A 113 11.06 10.02 13.31
CA PHE A 113 10.42 9.95 12.00
C PHE A 113 11.26 10.67 10.94
N HIS A 114 12.22 9.99 10.37
CA HIS A 114 13.22 10.57 9.47
C HIS A 114 12.65 11.18 8.17
N LEU A 115 11.42 10.85 7.79
CA LEU A 115 10.74 11.43 6.63
C LEU A 115 9.75 12.55 7.00
N TYR A 116 9.68 12.94 8.28
CA TYR A 116 8.69 13.91 8.75
C TYR A 116 8.75 15.23 7.95
N GLU A 117 9.92 15.84 7.84
CA GLU A 117 10.09 17.12 7.15
C GLU A 117 9.65 17.07 5.68
N TRP A 118 10.02 15.99 4.99
CA TRP A 118 9.63 15.79 3.60
C TRP A 118 8.13 15.56 3.46
N THR A 119 7.56 14.70 4.31
CA THR A 119 6.13 14.36 4.28
C THR A 119 5.29 15.59 4.63
N LYS A 120 5.70 16.37 5.66
CA LYS A 120 5.07 17.62 6.05
C LYS A 120 5.02 18.61 4.89
N LYS A 121 6.15 18.89 4.24
CA LYS A 121 6.22 19.75 3.06
C LYS A 121 5.36 19.22 1.90
N THR A 122 5.20 17.91 1.79
CA THR A 122 4.41 17.29 0.73
C THR A 122 2.92 17.49 0.94
N ILE A 123 2.42 17.33 2.17
CA ILE A 123 0.99 17.54 2.46
C ILE A 123 0.59 19.02 2.51
N ASP A 124 1.53 19.92 2.82
CA ASP A 124 1.31 21.37 2.88
C ASP A 124 1.34 22.02 1.47
N ASP A 125 1.96 21.35 0.48
CA ASP A 125 2.01 21.84 -0.91
C ASP A 125 0.67 21.57 -1.63
N PRO A 126 -0.07 22.62 -2.06
CA PRO A 126 -1.39 22.46 -2.67
C PRO A 126 -1.38 21.67 -3.98
N VAL A 127 -0.29 21.71 -4.75
CA VAL A 127 -0.17 20.96 -6.01
C VAL A 127 0.01 19.47 -5.71
N LYS A 128 0.89 19.14 -4.79
CA LYS A 128 1.11 17.76 -4.33
C LYS A 128 -0.13 17.21 -3.62
N LYS A 129 -0.76 18.01 -2.79
CA LYS A 129 -2.04 17.65 -2.16
C LYS A 129 -3.08 17.26 -3.20
N SER A 130 -3.29 18.08 -4.23
CA SER A 130 -4.22 17.77 -5.33
C SER A 130 -3.86 16.48 -6.06
N LYS A 131 -2.56 16.18 -6.26
CA LYS A 131 -2.09 14.91 -6.86
C LYS A 131 -2.39 13.72 -5.95
N TYR A 132 -1.96 13.78 -4.69
CA TYR A 132 -2.01 12.63 -3.78
C TYR A 132 -3.40 12.32 -3.23
N THR A 133 -4.32 13.29 -3.18
CA THR A 133 -5.72 13.05 -2.83
C THR A 133 -6.48 12.18 -3.85
N LYS A 134 -5.98 12.09 -5.08
CA LYS A 134 -6.52 11.25 -6.15
C LYS A 134 -5.77 9.93 -6.34
N SER A 135 -4.63 9.78 -5.68
CA SER A 135 -3.75 8.62 -5.83
C SER A 135 -4.02 7.62 -4.71
N PHE A 136 -4.27 6.37 -5.10
CA PHE A 136 -4.59 5.27 -4.20
C PHE A 136 -3.63 4.11 -4.42
N ALA A 137 -3.00 3.64 -3.35
CA ALA A 137 -2.27 2.39 -3.35
C ALA A 137 -3.23 1.23 -3.09
N LEU A 138 -3.06 0.12 -3.82
CA LEU A 138 -3.83 -1.10 -3.64
C LEU A 138 -3.07 -2.05 -2.72
N TYR A 139 -3.75 -2.54 -1.69
CA TYR A 139 -3.27 -3.53 -0.74
C TYR A 139 -4.01 -4.83 -1.02
N VAL A 140 -3.31 -5.94 -1.19
CA VAL A 140 -3.88 -7.27 -1.47
C VAL A 140 -3.59 -8.19 -0.29
N GLY A 141 -4.62 -8.77 0.33
CA GLY A 141 -4.46 -9.57 1.54
C GLY A 141 -3.86 -8.80 2.72
N GLY A 142 -3.97 -7.48 2.72
CA GLY A 142 -3.38 -6.59 3.72
C GLY A 142 -1.96 -6.09 3.39
N ASP A 143 -1.31 -6.65 2.38
CA ASP A 143 0.04 -6.29 1.96
C ASP A 143 0.03 -5.21 0.88
N GLU A 144 0.92 -4.23 1.02
CA GLU A 144 1.11 -3.16 0.03
C GLU A 144 1.89 -3.62 -1.20
N VAL A 145 2.79 -4.60 -1.01
CA VAL A 145 3.62 -5.20 -2.04
C VAL A 145 3.32 -6.70 -2.10
N TYR A 146 3.08 -7.22 -3.28
CA TYR A 146 2.61 -8.60 -3.47
C TYR A 146 3.26 -9.28 -4.68
N GLU A 147 3.02 -10.56 -4.83
CA GLU A 147 3.54 -11.41 -5.90
C GLU A 147 3.06 -10.92 -7.28
N LYS A 148 3.90 -11.19 -8.29
CA LYS A 148 3.62 -10.79 -9.68
C LYS A 148 2.28 -11.31 -10.18
N ASP A 149 1.94 -12.55 -9.88
CA ASP A 149 0.72 -13.19 -10.37
C ASP A 149 -0.53 -12.51 -9.80
N LYS A 150 -0.51 -12.10 -8.53
CA LYS A 150 -1.59 -11.32 -7.91
C LYS A 150 -1.70 -9.93 -8.55
N ALA A 151 -0.55 -9.29 -8.80
CA ALA A 151 -0.53 -7.99 -9.48
C ALA A 151 -1.07 -8.08 -10.90
N ASP A 152 -0.68 -9.10 -11.67
CA ASP A 152 -1.10 -9.30 -13.05
C ASP A 152 -2.61 -9.60 -13.14
N ALA A 153 -3.11 -10.44 -12.24
CA ALA A 153 -4.54 -10.77 -12.19
C ALA A 153 -5.40 -9.54 -11.86
N LEU A 154 -5.03 -8.78 -10.85
CA LEU A 154 -5.74 -7.56 -10.45
C LEU A 154 -5.65 -6.49 -11.54
N GLU A 155 -4.45 -6.30 -12.15
CA GLU A 155 -4.25 -5.38 -13.27
C GLU A 155 -5.16 -5.72 -14.45
N ALA A 156 -5.27 -6.98 -14.81
CA ALA A 156 -6.07 -7.43 -15.95
C ALA A 156 -7.57 -7.09 -15.76
N GLU A 157 -8.10 -7.26 -14.54
CA GLU A 157 -9.50 -6.92 -14.25
C GLU A 157 -9.76 -5.41 -14.14
N LEU A 158 -8.78 -4.63 -13.67
CA LEU A 158 -8.89 -3.17 -13.56
C LEU A 158 -8.68 -2.45 -14.89
N LYS A 159 -7.93 -3.05 -15.81
CA LYS A 159 -7.56 -2.44 -17.09
C LYS A 159 -8.73 -1.89 -17.91
N PRO A 160 -9.91 -2.55 -17.98
CA PRO A 160 -11.07 -2.02 -18.69
C PRO A 160 -11.63 -0.72 -18.09
N LEU A 161 -11.36 -0.43 -16.82
CA LEU A 161 -11.84 0.80 -16.16
C LEU A 161 -10.91 1.98 -16.40
N VAL A 162 -9.68 1.74 -16.86
CA VAL A 162 -8.66 2.79 -17.05
C VAL A 162 -9.01 3.70 -18.23
N GLY A 163 -8.97 5.01 -17.98
CA GLY A 163 -9.41 6.01 -18.95
C GLY A 163 -10.92 6.22 -18.99
N GLY A 164 -11.65 5.50 -18.14
CA GLY A 164 -13.08 5.69 -17.90
C GLY A 164 -13.36 6.82 -16.91
N PRO A 165 -14.63 6.96 -16.50
CA PRO A 165 -15.03 8.05 -15.61
C PRO A 165 -14.42 7.92 -14.19
N ILE A 166 -14.25 6.69 -13.69
CA ILE A 166 -13.80 6.41 -12.31
C ILE A 166 -12.28 6.42 -12.23
N VAL A 167 -11.59 5.62 -13.07
CA VAL A 167 -10.15 5.40 -13.04
C VAL A 167 -9.49 6.17 -14.18
N ALA A 168 -8.80 7.25 -13.85
CA ALA A 168 -8.08 8.04 -14.85
C ALA A 168 -6.78 7.36 -15.30
N LYS A 169 -6.02 6.78 -14.37
CA LYS A 169 -4.74 6.10 -14.65
C LYS A 169 -4.52 4.94 -13.69
N MET A 170 -3.76 3.96 -14.16
CA MET A 170 -3.25 2.86 -13.36
C MET A 170 -1.75 2.70 -13.61
N PHE A 171 -1.00 2.43 -12.55
CA PHE A 171 0.43 2.16 -12.60
C PHE A 171 0.73 0.87 -11.85
N LYS A 172 1.62 0.07 -12.42
CA LYS A 172 2.20 -1.11 -11.79
C LYS A 172 3.68 -0.86 -11.57
N TYR A 173 4.09 -0.92 -10.34
CA TYR A 173 5.48 -0.72 -9.93
C TYR A 173 6.13 -2.06 -9.65
N ASP A 174 7.30 -2.26 -10.22
CA ASP A 174 8.25 -3.27 -9.75
C ASP A 174 9.05 -2.62 -8.63
N THR A 175 8.95 -3.16 -7.42
CA THR A 175 9.63 -2.63 -6.24
C THR A 175 10.91 -3.38 -5.93
N ASP A 176 11.37 -4.30 -6.81
CA ASP A 176 12.64 -5.00 -6.67
C ASP A 176 13.80 -4.01 -6.73
N PRO A 177 14.61 -3.87 -5.66
CA PRO A 177 15.78 -2.99 -5.67
C PRO A 177 16.80 -3.34 -6.76
N ALA A 178 16.82 -4.59 -7.26
CA ALA A 178 17.70 -5.00 -8.34
C ALA A 178 17.30 -4.35 -9.69
N HIS A 179 15.99 -4.14 -9.89
CA HIS A 179 15.46 -3.50 -11.11
C HIS A 179 15.23 -1.99 -10.91
N ASN A 180 15.06 -1.57 -9.67
CA ASN A 180 14.75 -0.19 -9.30
C ASN A 180 15.67 0.28 -8.17
N PRO A 181 16.97 0.49 -8.46
CA PRO A 181 17.97 0.84 -7.45
C PRO A 181 17.60 2.16 -6.77
N GLN A 182 17.53 2.13 -5.44
CA GLN A 182 17.28 3.31 -4.64
C GLN A 182 18.46 4.28 -4.70
N PRO A 183 18.24 5.60 -4.67
CA PRO A 183 19.33 6.57 -4.59
C PRO A 183 20.16 6.34 -3.33
N PRO A 184 21.48 6.60 -3.36
CA PRO A 184 22.34 6.44 -2.20
C PRO A 184 21.84 7.31 -1.04
N ARG A 185 21.89 6.75 0.17
CA ARG A 185 21.50 7.43 1.42
C ARG A 185 22.51 8.51 1.81
#